data_0620ba6c647959f3e0417132c8cdf139
#
_entry.id   0620ba6c647959f3e0417132c8cdf139
#
_cell.length_a   1.000
_cell.length_b   1.000
_cell.length_c   1.000
_cell.angle_alpha   90.00
_cell.angle_beta   90.00
_cell.angle_gamma   90.00
#
_symmetry.space_group_name_H-M   'P 1'
#
loop_
_entity.id
_entity.type
_entity.pdbx_description
1 polymer ?
#
loop_
_entity_poly.entity_id
_entity_poly.type
_entity_poly.pdbx_seq_one_letter_code
_entity_poly.pdbx_strand_id
1 'polypeptide(L)'
;MKKIILISIFILISALSAQANEIKRIFVGNESAKISIIAFESLTCSYCAKFHQDVYPLLKKEFLDTGLAKIEFRHFPLDIAAFNASKVAQCTNDGNLEILESLYANQQKWVKGSSIEEANINLQKFLSKEGFNIDFESCINNKQIE
;
A
#
# COMPACT_ATOMS: atom_id res chain seq x y z
N MET A 1 47.65 8.78 18.96
CA MET A 1 46.43 8.24 19.60
C MET A 1 45.20 9.12 19.36
N LYS A 2 45.22 10.46 19.60
CA LYS A 2 44.06 11.36 19.37
C LYS A 2 43.51 11.37 17.92
N LYS A 3 44.39 11.30 16.90
CA LYS A 3 43.94 11.27 15.46
C LYS A 3 43.23 9.97 15.07
N ILE A 4 43.63 8.83 15.64
CA ILE A 4 43.03 7.53 15.38
C ILE A 4 41.62 7.46 15.99
N ILE A 5 41.43 8.03 17.18
CA ILE A 5 40.12 8.10 17.86
C ILE A 5 39.14 8.96 17.07
N LEU A 6 39.58 10.10 16.51
CA LEU A 6 38.71 10.98 15.69
C LEU A 6 38.27 10.30 14.40
N ILE A 7 39.12 9.52 13.72
CA ILE A 7 38.78 8.78 12.51
C ILE A 7 37.79 7.66 12.84
N SER A 8 37.97 6.94 13.96
CA SER A 8 37.04 5.89 14.39
C SER A 8 35.65 6.44 14.74
N ILE A 9 35.55 7.62 15.36
CA ILE A 9 34.27 8.27 15.66
C ILE A 9 33.57 8.73 14.37
N PHE A 10 34.34 9.24 13.39
CA PHE A 10 33.78 9.67 12.12
C PHE A 10 33.17 8.52 11.28
N ILE A 11 33.85 7.35 11.30
CA ILE A 11 33.38 6.12 10.65
C ILE A 11 32.12 5.57 11.36
N LEU A 12 32.03 5.66 12.69
CA LEU A 12 30.86 5.21 13.44
C LEU A 12 29.61 6.08 13.16
N ILE A 13 29.77 7.39 12.97
CA ILE A 13 28.69 8.32 12.69
C ILE A 13 28.14 8.11 11.27
N SER A 14 28.98 7.77 10.29
CA SER A 14 28.55 7.48 8.92
C SER A 14 27.79 6.16 8.77
N ALA A 15 27.91 5.23 9.70
CA ALA A 15 27.15 3.96 9.69
C ALA A 15 25.71 4.08 10.21
N LEU A 16 25.34 5.22 10.82
CA LEU A 16 23.99 5.42 11.37
C LEU A 16 22.97 6.00 10.38
N SER A 17 23.35 6.27 9.14
CA SER A 17 22.55 7.12 8.22
C SER A 17 21.80 6.37 7.12
N ALA A 18 21.71 5.06 7.10
CA ALA A 18 21.08 4.31 6.00
C ALA A 18 20.04 3.28 6.48
N GLN A 19 19.13 3.69 7.33
CA GLN A 19 17.84 3.00 7.41
C GLN A 19 16.88 3.67 6.41
N ALA A 20 16.99 3.29 5.14
CA ALA A 20 15.88 3.49 4.22
C ALA A 20 14.69 2.75 4.84
N ASN A 21 13.59 3.45 5.14
CA ASN A 21 12.35 2.81 5.52
C ASN A 21 11.90 1.95 4.34
N GLU A 22 12.12 0.64 4.45
CA GLU A 22 11.67 -0.31 3.43
C GLU A 22 10.14 -0.25 3.35
N ILE A 23 9.61 -0.18 2.12
CA ILE A 23 8.17 -0.25 1.87
C ILE A 23 7.70 -1.67 2.18
N LYS A 24 6.85 -1.80 3.18
CA LYS A 24 6.27 -3.08 3.55
C LYS A 24 5.29 -3.54 2.48
N ARG A 25 5.43 -4.79 2.08
CA ARG A 25 4.52 -5.43 1.14
C ARG A 25 3.13 -5.60 1.74
N ILE A 26 2.09 -5.31 0.98
CA ILE A 26 0.72 -5.70 1.33
C ILE A 26 0.57 -7.18 0.98
N PHE A 27 0.45 -8.01 2.00
CA PHE A 27 0.62 -9.45 1.87
C PHE A 27 -0.35 -10.20 2.78
N VAL A 28 -0.89 -11.33 2.29
CA VAL A 28 -1.81 -12.21 3.03
C VAL A 28 -1.43 -13.67 2.84
N GLY A 29 -1.55 -14.46 3.88
CA GLY A 29 -1.25 -15.87 3.92
C GLY A 29 0.06 -16.19 4.66
N ASN A 30 0.48 -17.45 4.58
CA ASN A 30 1.70 -17.92 5.23
C ASN A 30 2.93 -17.63 4.37
N GLU A 31 3.91 -16.89 4.90
CA GLU A 31 5.16 -16.58 4.16
C GLU A 31 5.90 -17.80 3.64
N SER A 32 5.81 -18.93 4.33
CA SER A 32 6.42 -20.20 3.91
C SER A 32 5.59 -21.01 2.92
N ALA A 33 4.40 -20.53 2.51
CA ALA A 33 3.56 -21.21 1.53
C ALA A 33 4.30 -21.40 0.20
N LYS A 34 4.18 -22.60 -0.38
CA LYS A 34 4.86 -22.97 -1.63
C LYS A 34 4.30 -22.25 -2.86
N ILE A 35 2.99 -21.94 -2.83
CA ILE A 35 2.33 -21.19 -3.92
C ILE A 35 2.36 -19.72 -3.56
N SER A 36 2.98 -18.92 -4.43
CA SER A 36 3.04 -17.47 -4.30
C SER A 36 2.30 -16.83 -5.45
N ILE A 37 1.30 -16.02 -5.13
CA ILE A 37 0.51 -15.23 -6.08
C ILE A 37 0.99 -13.78 -5.96
N ILE A 38 1.22 -13.11 -7.09
CA ILE A 38 1.48 -11.67 -7.14
C ILE A 38 0.36 -11.06 -7.97
N ALA A 39 -0.46 -10.23 -7.33
CA ALA A 39 -1.56 -9.52 -7.98
C ALA A 39 -1.14 -8.08 -8.28
N PHE A 40 -1.07 -7.73 -9.56
CA PHE A 40 -0.85 -6.35 -10.01
C PHE A 40 -2.20 -5.70 -10.26
N GLU A 41 -2.53 -4.65 -9.51
CA GLU A 41 -3.89 -4.12 -9.46
C GLU A 41 -3.94 -2.59 -9.47
N SER A 42 -5.00 -2.06 -10.08
CA SER A 42 -5.31 -0.63 -10.07
C SER A 42 -6.57 -0.35 -9.26
N LEU A 43 -6.49 0.62 -8.35
CA LEU A 43 -7.60 1.00 -7.49
C LEU A 43 -8.80 1.63 -8.22
N THR A 44 -8.62 2.08 -9.47
CA THR A 44 -9.72 2.58 -10.33
C THR A 44 -10.28 1.50 -11.27
N CYS A 45 -9.64 0.32 -11.35
CA CYS A 45 -10.07 -0.76 -12.22
C CYS A 45 -11.30 -1.48 -11.62
N SER A 46 -12.43 -1.46 -12.33
CA SER A 46 -13.67 -2.12 -11.90
C SER A 46 -13.55 -3.65 -11.82
N TYR A 47 -12.72 -4.25 -12.68
CA TYR A 47 -12.46 -5.70 -12.63
C TYR A 47 -11.60 -6.09 -11.43
N CYS A 48 -10.67 -5.24 -10.99
CA CYS A 48 -9.92 -5.45 -9.76
C CYS A 48 -10.86 -5.37 -8.54
N ALA A 49 -11.75 -4.38 -8.48
CA ALA A 49 -12.76 -4.32 -7.43
C ALA A 49 -13.66 -5.57 -7.42
N LYS A 50 -14.07 -6.04 -8.61
CA LYS A 50 -14.86 -7.27 -8.73
C LYS A 50 -14.08 -8.52 -8.28
N PHE A 51 -12.78 -8.61 -8.56
CA PHE A 51 -11.94 -9.68 -8.02
C PHE A 51 -11.96 -9.69 -6.49
N HIS A 52 -11.80 -8.53 -5.84
CA HIS A 52 -11.84 -8.42 -4.38
C HIS A 52 -13.22 -8.75 -3.79
N GLN A 53 -14.31 -8.51 -4.52
CA GLN A 53 -15.67 -8.83 -4.06
C GLN A 53 -16.05 -10.31 -4.27
N ASP A 54 -15.73 -10.88 -5.42
CA ASP A 54 -16.28 -12.17 -5.84
C ASP A 54 -15.28 -13.34 -5.71
N VAL A 55 -13.97 -13.08 -5.91
CA VAL A 55 -12.95 -14.14 -6.03
C VAL A 55 -12.06 -14.20 -4.81
N TYR A 56 -11.55 -13.05 -4.36
CA TYR A 56 -10.59 -12.98 -3.26
C TYR A 56 -11.11 -13.62 -1.95
N PRO A 57 -12.37 -13.46 -1.54
CA PRO A 57 -12.87 -14.11 -0.32
C PRO A 57 -12.81 -15.64 -0.38
N LEU A 58 -13.06 -16.22 -1.55
CA LEU A 58 -12.95 -17.67 -1.77
C LEU A 58 -11.49 -18.11 -1.80
N LEU A 59 -10.64 -17.38 -2.52
CA LEU A 59 -9.20 -17.62 -2.54
C LEU A 59 -8.60 -17.56 -1.13
N LYS A 60 -9.00 -16.55 -0.35
CA LYS A 60 -8.56 -16.39 1.03
C LYS A 60 -8.94 -17.60 1.87
N LYS A 61 -10.21 -17.96 1.89
CA LYS A 61 -10.74 -19.07 2.68
C LYS A 61 -10.11 -20.42 2.32
N GLU A 62 -10.03 -20.73 1.02
CA GLU A 62 -9.66 -22.08 0.56
C GLU A 62 -8.14 -22.29 0.48
N PHE A 63 -7.35 -21.22 0.28
CA PHE A 63 -5.91 -21.33 0.00
C PHE A 63 -5.02 -20.51 0.94
N LEU A 64 -5.39 -19.29 1.29
CA LEU A 64 -4.51 -18.43 2.10
C LEU A 64 -4.62 -18.80 3.59
N ASP A 65 -5.84 -18.92 4.12
CA ASP A 65 -6.09 -19.24 5.52
C ASP A 65 -5.68 -20.69 5.85
N THR A 66 -5.64 -21.58 4.85
CA THR A 66 -5.15 -22.96 4.98
C THR A 66 -3.62 -23.08 4.90
N GLY A 67 -2.93 -21.98 4.54
CA GLY A 67 -1.48 -21.96 4.37
C GLY A 67 -0.97 -22.61 3.08
N LEU A 68 -1.84 -23.00 2.15
CA LEU A 68 -1.47 -23.59 0.86
C LEU A 68 -0.84 -22.54 -0.08
N ALA A 69 -1.35 -21.31 -0.03
CA ALA A 69 -0.88 -20.22 -0.85
C ALA A 69 -0.66 -18.94 -0.04
N LYS A 70 0.02 -18.00 -0.64
CA LYS A 70 0.17 -16.61 -0.21
C LYS A 70 -0.09 -15.67 -1.37
N ILE A 71 -0.56 -14.46 -1.10
CA ILE A 71 -0.76 -13.43 -2.09
C ILE A 71 -0.09 -12.13 -1.66
N GLU A 72 0.59 -11.48 -2.60
CA GLU A 72 1.14 -10.14 -2.46
C GLU A 72 0.40 -9.22 -3.44
N PHE A 73 -0.16 -8.12 -2.93
CA PHE A 73 -0.81 -7.10 -3.73
C PHE A 73 0.20 -6.02 -4.10
N ARG A 74 0.34 -5.75 -5.38
CA ARG A 74 1.21 -4.71 -5.94
C ARG A 74 0.40 -3.69 -6.71
N HIS A 75 0.60 -2.43 -6.40
CA HIS A 75 -0.04 -1.36 -7.11
C HIS A 75 0.45 -1.27 -8.56
N PHE A 76 -0.49 -1.22 -9.48
CA PHE A 76 -0.27 -0.99 -10.92
C PHE A 76 -1.28 0.06 -11.40
N PRO A 77 -1.09 1.34 -11.03
CA PRO A 77 -2.06 2.39 -11.30
C PRO A 77 -2.20 2.65 -12.81
N LEU A 78 -3.44 2.63 -13.30
CA LEU A 78 -3.76 2.87 -14.71
C LEU A 78 -4.00 4.36 -15.02
N ASP A 79 -4.19 5.16 -13.97
CA ASP A 79 -4.42 6.61 -14.07
C ASP A 79 -3.90 7.33 -12.81
N ILE A 80 -3.95 8.66 -12.81
CA ILE A 80 -3.45 9.49 -11.69
C ILE A 80 -4.30 9.33 -10.43
N ALA A 81 -5.61 9.10 -10.55
CA ALA A 81 -6.47 8.87 -9.39
C ALA A 81 -6.12 7.54 -8.71
N ALA A 82 -5.86 6.47 -9.49
CA ALA A 82 -5.36 5.21 -8.98
C ALA A 82 -3.98 5.36 -8.35
N PHE A 83 -3.08 6.16 -8.95
CA PHE A 83 -1.75 6.41 -8.42
C PHE A 83 -1.82 7.08 -7.04
N ASN A 84 -2.62 8.15 -6.89
CA ASN A 84 -2.80 8.83 -5.61
C ASN A 84 -3.46 7.92 -4.57
N ALA A 85 -4.47 7.14 -4.96
CA ALA A 85 -5.11 6.17 -4.08
C ALA A 85 -4.13 5.07 -3.62
N SER A 86 -3.24 4.63 -4.51
CA SER A 86 -2.19 3.65 -4.19
C SER A 86 -1.19 4.20 -3.17
N LYS A 87 -0.77 5.45 -3.31
CA LYS A 87 0.09 6.13 -2.33
C LYS A 87 -0.58 6.20 -0.97
N VAL A 88 -1.87 6.54 -0.93
CA VAL A 88 -2.64 6.58 0.32
C VAL A 88 -2.79 5.19 0.95
N ALA A 89 -3.09 4.16 0.16
CA ALA A 89 -3.21 2.79 0.65
C ALA A 89 -1.89 2.26 1.22
N GLN A 90 -0.75 2.72 0.70
CA GLN A 90 0.58 2.31 1.15
C GLN A 90 1.14 3.20 2.27
N CYS A 91 0.49 4.33 2.57
CA CYS A 91 1.06 5.40 3.40
C CYS A 91 1.32 5.00 4.85
N THR A 92 0.49 4.14 5.43
CA THR A 92 0.71 3.61 6.79
C THR A 92 1.96 2.74 6.88
N ASN A 93 2.39 2.20 5.76
CA ASN A 93 3.56 1.32 5.64
C ASN A 93 3.60 0.20 6.68
N ASP A 94 2.44 -0.30 7.10
CA ASP A 94 2.30 -1.38 8.07
C ASP A 94 2.10 -2.76 7.41
N GLY A 95 1.92 -2.79 6.08
CA GLY A 95 1.62 -3.99 5.30
C GLY A 95 0.17 -4.46 5.44
N ASN A 96 -0.69 -3.65 6.05
CA ASN A 96 -2.09 -3.97 6.28
C ASN A 96 -2.92 -3.81 5.00
N LEU A 97 -3.86 -4.73 4.78
CA LEU A 97 -4.76 -4.75 3.64
C LEU A 97 -6.01 -3.88 3.83
N GLU A 98 -6.28 -3.39 5.04
CA GLU A 98 -7.56 -2.79 5.43
C GLU A 98 -7.98 -1.62 4.54
N ILE A 99 -7.07 -0.68 4.27
CA ILE A 99 -7.35 0.47 3.40
C ILE A 99 -7.62 -0.01 1.97
N LEU A 100 -6.81 -0.95 1.47
CA LEU A 100 -6.95 -1.49 0.12
C LEU A 100 -8.32 -2.17 -0.07
N GLU A 101 -8.71 -3.03 0.87
CA GLU A 101 -10.02 -3.71 0.86
C GLU A 101 -11.18 -2.70 0.92
N SER A 102 -11.07 -1.69 1.80
CA SER A 102 -12.09 -0.64 1.91
C SER A 102 -12.24 0.16 0.62
N LEU A 103 -11.13 0.50 -0.04
CA LEU A 103 -11.14 1.22 -1.32
C LEU A 103 -11.79 0.39 -2.44
N TYR A 104 -11.48 -0.90 -2.55
CA TYR A 104 -12.11 -1.77 -3.56
C TYR A 104 -13.58 -2.03 -3.28
N ALA A 105 -13.95 -2.31 -2.05
CA ALA A 105 -15.34 -2.56 -1.67
C ALA A 105 -16.25 -1.35 -1.92
N ASN A 106 -15.68 -0.15 -1.91
CA ASN A 106 -16.42 1.10 -2.03
C ASN A 106 -15.99 1.94 -3.24
N GLN A 107 -15.39 1.32 -4.26
CA GLN A 107 -14.80 2.02 -5.41
C GLN A 107 -15.75 3.08 -6.00
N GLN A 108 -17.03 2.75 -6.16
CA GLN A 108 -18.05 3.65 -6.72
C GLN A 108 -18.33 4.89 -5.87
N LYS A 109 -17.91 4.91 -4.59
CA LYS A 109 -18.13 6.05 -3.69
C LYS A 109 -17.09 7.13 -3.85
N TRP A 110 -15.84 6.76 -4.20
CA TRP A 110 -14.70 7.68 -4.25
C TRP A 110 -14.14 7.88 -5.68
N VAL A 111 -14.25 6.90 -6.58
CA VAL A 111 -13.84 7.05 -8.00
C VAL A 111 -14.87 7.90 -8.72
N LYS A 112 -14.85 9.19 -8.46
CA LYS A 112 -15.77 10.19 -9.03
C LYS A 112 -14.98 11.49 -9.21
N GLY A 113 -15.43 12.28 -10.18
CA GLY A 113 -14.87 13.59 -10.43
C GLY A 113 -14.53 13.80 -11.89
N SER A 114 -14.56 15.07 -12.29
CA SER A 114 -14.19 15.53 -13.63
C SER A 114 -12.75 16.01 -13.71
N SER A 115 -12.08 16.13 -12.55
CA SER A 115 -10.67 16.49 -12.43
C SER A 115 -9.98 15.65 -11.36
N ILE A 116 -8.65 15.67 -11.35
CA ILE A 116 -7.87 14.95 -10.35
C ILE A 116 -8.04 15.56 -8.94
N GLU A 117 -8.22 16.85 -8.85
CA GLU A 117 -8.47 17.56 -7.58
C GLU A 117 -9.79 17.11 -6.98
N GLU A 118 -10.83 16.98 -7.80
CA GLU A 118 -12.15 16.49 -7.36
C GLU A 118 -12.08 15.02 -6.94
N ALA A 119 -11.36 14.17 -7.68
CA ALA A 119 -11.13 12.78 -7.31
C ALA A 119 -10.38 12.66 -5.97
N ASN A 120 -9.36 13.47 -5.75
CA ASN A 120 -8.62 13.51 -4.48
C ASN A 120 -9.50 13.95 -3.30
N ILE A 121 -10.35 14.96 -3.49
CA ILE A 121 -11.31 15.42 -2.47
C ILE A 121 -12.30 14.29 -2.13
N ASN A 122 -12.80 13.57 -3.12
CA ASN A 122 -13.72 12.45 -2.91
C ASN A 122 -13.05 11.30 -2.16
N LEU A 123 -11.82 10.95 -2.53
CA LEU A 123 -11.02 9.94 -1.85
C LEU A 123 -10.76 10.31 -0.39
N GLN A 124 -10.33 11.54 -0.12
CA GLN A 124 -10.08 12.03 1.23
C GLN A 124 -11.35 12.01 2.09
N LYS A 125 -12.47 12.50 1.56
CA LYS A 125 -13.77 12.47 2.26
C LYS A 125 -14.23 11.05 2.55
N PHE A 126 -14.04 10.14 1.60
CA PHE A 126 -14.37 8.73 1.78
C PHE A 126 -13.57 8.13 2.93
N LEU A 127 -12.24 8.26 2.90
CA LEU A 127 -11.36 7.70 3.93
C LEU A 127 -11.67 8.24 5.33
N SER A 128 -11.90 9.55 5.45
CA SER A 128 -12.29 10.18 6.72
C SER A 128 -13.63 9.64 7.24
N LYS A 129 -14.59 9.40 6.34
CA LYS A 129 -15.91 8.84 6.69
C LYS A 129 -15.82 7.38 7.16
N GLU A 130 -14.92 6.59 6.56
CA GLU A 130 -14.67 5.20 6.97
C GLU A 130 -13.80 5.12 8.24
N GLY A 131 -13.37 6.25 8.80
CA GLY A 131 -12.62 6.31 10.06
C GLY A 131 -11.09 6.21 9.90
N PHE A 132 -10.57 6.24 8.68
CA PHE A 132 -9.14 6.28 8.44
C PHE A 132 -8.57 7.67 8.73
N ASN A 133 -7.74 7.76 9.76
CA ASN A 133 -7.05 9.01 10.12
C ASN A 133 -5.72 9.11 9.37
N ILE A 134 -5.76 9.60 8.13
CA ILE A 134 -4.63 9.69 7.21
C ILE A 134 -4.35 11.16 6.90
N ASP A 135 -3.08 11.57 7.03
CA ASP A 135 -2.61 12.84 6.48
C ASP A 135 -2.47 12.69 4.95
N PHE A 136 -3.56 12.98 4.25
CA PHE A 136 -3.70 12.78 2.82
C PHE A 136 -2.61 13.50 2.02
N GLU A 137 -2.34 14.77 2.34
CA GLU A 137 -1.33 15.58 1.64
C GLU A 137 0.09 15.03 1.84
N SER A 138 0.40 14.58 3.05
CA SER A 138 1.68 13.92 3.33
C SER A 138 1.82 12.64 2.53
N CYS A 139 0.75 11.83 2.40
CA CYS A 139 0.78 10.58 1.67
C CYS A 139 0.99 10.77 0.17
N ILE A 140 0.23 11.64 -0.48
CA ILE A 140 0.35 11.84 -1.94
C ILE A 140 1.67 12.52 -2.34
N ASN A 141 2.28 13.29 -1.45
CA ASN A 141 3.58 13.93 -1.68
C ASN A 141 4.78 13.07 -1.23
N ASN A 142 4.55 11.88 -0.68
CA ASN A 142 5.62 11.01 -0.23
C ASN A 142 6.33 10.36 -1.43
N LYS A 143 7.59 10.75 -1.65
CA LYS A 143 8.44 10.23 -2.75
C LYS A 143 8.96 8.81 -2.53
N GLN A 144 8.89 8.27 -1.32
CA GLN A 144 9.34 6.91 -1.04
C GLN A 144 8.32 5.85 -1.48
N ILE A 145 7.07 6.27 -1.74
CA ILE A 145 5.96 5.41 -2.16
C ILE A 145 5.71 5.54 -3.69
N GLU A 146 6.66 6.03 -4.45
CA GLU A 146 6.56 6.14 -5.92
C GLU A 146 6.99 4.87 -6.65
#